data_6746c588eaee78b4083e5d9918dd18b5
#
_entry.id   6746c588eaee78b4083e5d9918dd18b5
#
_cell.length_a   1.000
_cell.length_b   1.000
_cell.length_c   1.000
_cell.angle_alpha   90.00
_cell.angle_beta   90.00
_cell.angle_gamma   90.00
#
_symmetry.space_group_name_H-M   'P 1'
#
loop_
_entity.id
_entity.type
_entity.pdbx_description
1 polymer ?
#
loop_
_entity_poly.entity_id
_entity_poly.type
_entity_poly.pdbx_seq_one_letter_code
_entity_poly.pdbx_strand_id
1 'polypeptide(L)'
;MNIIQKILGSANDRLVKSYDKTVSIINDLEPKYHAMSDEELRAQTEVLRNRLQSGEKEKNVLPDAFALVREASIRTIGLRHFNVQLIGGMVLNNGQIAEMKTGEGKTLVATLALYLKALYGKGAHLITVNDYLASRDAKWMGQVYQFLGLIVFYKYQIPIFIRQNRKEFPNLAGLRFIE
;
A
#
# COMPACT_ATOMS: atom_id res chain seq x y z
N MET A 1 0.09 -28.06 -23.57
CA MET A 1 0.13 -26.57 -23.36
C MET A 1 -0.14 -25.95 -24.73
N ASN A 2 -1.28 -25.25 -24.89
CA ASN A 2 -1.77 -24.75 -26.18
C ASN A 2 -0.80 -23.66 -26.74
N ILE A 3 -0.56 -23.74 -28.09
CA ILE A 3 0.30 -22.74 -28.80
C ILE A 3 -0.17 -21.30 -28.55
N ILE A 4 -1.49 -21.11 -28.41
CA ILE A 4 -2.10 -19.81 -28.06
C ILE A 4 -1.64 -19.29 -26.70
N GLN A 5 -1.47 -20.15 -25.69
CA GLN A 5 -0.95 -19.76 -24.37
C GLN A 5 0.54 -19.39 -24.40
N LYS A 6 1.33 -19.99 -25.32
CA LYS A 6 2.73 -19.62 -25.54
C LYS A 6 2.90 -18.21 -26.15
N ILE A 7 1.95 -17.78 -26.97
CA ILE A 7 2.03 -16.48 -27.68
C ILE A 7 1.35 -15.37 -26.87
N LEU A 8 0.23 -15.65 -26.21
CA LEU A 8 -0.58 -14.64 -25.49
C LEU A 8 -0.33 -14.59 -23.98
N GLY A 9 0.49 -15.50 -23.44
CA GLY A 9 0.68 -15.66 -22.00
C GLY A 9 -0.56 -16.18 -21.27
N SER A 10 -0.44 -16.45 -19.98
CA SER A 10 -1.58 -16.81 -19.13
C SER A 10 -2.48 -15.59 -18.86
N ALA A 11 -3.69 -15.83 -18.31
CA ALA A 11 -4.55 -14.74 -17.84
C ALA A 11 -3.85 -13.88 -16.79
N ASN A 12 -3.05 -14.50 -15.93
CA ASN A 12 -2.25 -13.80 -14.91
C ASN A 12 -1.16 -12.95 -15.54
N ASP A 13 -0.46 -13.43 -16.58
CA ASP A 13 0.56 -12.65 -17.28
C ASP A 13 -0.02 -11.38 -17.91
N ARG A 14 -1.21 -11.49 -18.50
CA ARG A 14 -1.92 -10.35 -19.07
C ARG A 14 -2.37 -9.36 -18.00
N LEU A 15 -2.85 -9.85 -16.85
CA LEU A 15 -3.21 -9.02 -15.72
C LEU A 15 -1.99 -8.27 -15.18
N VAL A 16 -0.87 -8.95 -14.95
CA VAL A 16 0.38 -8.34 -14.48
C VAL A 16 0.84 -7.26 -15.45
N LYS A 17 0.88 -7.55 -16.77
CA LYS A 17 1.22 -6.56 -17.80
C LYS A 17 0.27 -5.35 -17.82
N SER A 18 -1.00 -5.51 -17.45
CA SER A 18 -1.94 -4.38 -17.40
C SER A 18 -1.54 -3.32 -16.36
N TYR A 19 -0.74 -3.68 -15.35
CA TYR A 19 -0.23 -2.76 -14.34
C TYR A 19 1.02 -1.99 -14.77
N ASP A 20 1.73 -2.41 -15.84
CA ASP A 20 3.00 -1.80 -16.26
C ASP A 20 2.87 -0.29 -16.52
N LYS A 21 1.76 0.13 -17.12
CA LYS A 21 1.49 1.56 -17.35
C LYS A 21 1.40 2.35 -16.04
N THR A 22 0.75 1.80 -15.04
CA THR A 22 0.62 2.44 -13.72
C THR A 22 1.97 2.46 -12.99
N VAL A 23 2.75 1.38 -13.10
CA VAL A 23 4.13 1.32 -12.57
C VAL A 23 5.00 2.40 -13.20
N SER A 24 4.91 2.62 -14.52
CA SER A 24 5.63 3.71 -15.20
C SER A 24 5.25 5.07 -14.61
N ILE A 25 3.97 5.36 -14.47
CA ILE A 25 3.50 6.62 -13.86
C ILE A 25 4.05 6.80 -12.44
N ILE A 26 4.06 5.74 -11.62
CA ILE A 26 4.61 5.78 -10.26
C ILE A 26 6.12 6.09 -10.28
N ASN A 27 6.86 5.49 -11.23
CA ASN A 27 8.28 5.76 -11.40
C ASN A 27 8.54 7.21 -11.85
N ASP A 28 7.72 7.74 -12.76
CA ASP A 28 7.83 9.12 -13.25
C ASP A 28 7.52 10.16 -12.16
N LEU A 29 6.73 9.78 -11.14
CA LEU A 29 6.43 10.63 -9.98
C LEU A 29 7.54 10.62 -8.92
N GLU A 30 8.47 9.68 -8.94
CA GLU A 30 9.52 9.52 -7.93
C GLU A 30 10.37 10.78 -7.73
N PRO A 31 10.87 11.47 -8.80
CA PRO A 31 11.63 12.71 -8.63
C PRO A 31 10.83 13.83 -7.95
N LYS A 32 9.53 13.92 -8.22
CA LYS A 32 8.63 14.90 -7.60
C LYS A 32 8.58 14.72 -6.07
N TYR A 33 8.35 13.49 -5.60
CA TYR A 33 8.26 13.20 -4.18
C TYR A 33 9.62 13.23 -3.49
N HIS A 34 10.68 12.83 -4.18
CA HIS A 34 12.05 12.91 -3.65
C HIS A 34 12.50 14.34 -3.38
N ALA A 35 12.07 15.31 -4.19
CA ALA A 35 12.42 16.72 -4.04
C ALA A 35 11.68 17.43 -2.88
N MET A 36 10.62 16.83 -2.31
CA MET A 36 9.83 17.41 -1.22
C MET A 36 10.55 17.31 0.12
N SER A 37 10.33 18.28 1.01
CA SER A 37 10.71 18.17 2.42
C SER A 37 9.83 17.14 3.15
N ASP A 38 10.20 16.76 4.37
CA ASP A 38 9.43 15.81 5.19
C ASP A 38 8.04 16.35 5.54
N GLU A 39 7.94 17.66 5.78
CA GLU A 39 6.68 18.36 6.03
C GLU A 39 5.79 18.37 4.80
N GLU A 40 6.36 18.64 3.63
CA GLU A 40 5.63 18.62 2.36
C GLU A 40 5.12 17.21 2.03
N LEU A 41 5.94 16.17 2.24
CA LEU A 41 5.51 14.78 2.06
C LEU A 41 4.35 14.41 2.99
N ARG A 42 4.44 14.78 4.27
CA ARG A 42 3.35 14.56 5.24
C ARG A 42 2.07 15.25 4.81
N ALA A 43 2.16 16.49 4.33
CA ALA A 43 1.02 17.27 3.87
C ALA A 43 0.31 16.65 2.66
N GLN A 44 1.02 15.86 1.82
CA GLN A 44 0.40 15.16 0.69
C GLN A 44 -0.70 14.18 1.12
N THR A 45 -0.66 13.65 2.33
CA THR A 45 -1.72 12.77 2.85
C THR A 45 -3.08 13.48 2.85
N GLU A 46 -3.13 14.73 3.29
CA GLU A 46 -4.38 15.52 3.25
C GLU A 46 -4.78 15.88 1.81
N VAL A 47 -3.82 16.21 0.97
CA VAL A 47 -4.08 16.50 -0.46
C VAL A 47 -4.75 15.29 -1.14
N LEU A 48 -4.17 14.09 -0.98
CA LEU A 48 -4.69 12.86 -1.60
C LEU A 48 -6.06 12.47 -1.02
N ARG A 49 -6.26 12.69 0.30
CA ARG A 49 -7.57 12.48 0.94
C ARG A 49 -8.62 13.40 0.36
N ASN A 50 -8.35 14.70 0.25
CA ASN A 50 -9.28 15.68 -0.29
C ASN A 50 -9.65 15.34 -1.74
N ARG A 51 -8.72 14.83 -2.56
CA ARG A 51 -8.99 14.34 -3.91
C ARG A 51 -10.02 13.19 -3.90
N LEU A 52 -9.86 12.22 -2.99
CA LEU A 52 -10.83 11.12 -2.85
C LEU A 52 -12.19 11.61 -2.33
N GLN A 53 -12.20 12.52 -1.37
CA GLN A 53 -13.45 13.08 -0.81
C GLN A 53 -14.21 13.95 -1.82
N SER A 54 -13.51 14.62 -2.72
CA SER A 54 -14.12 15.36 -3.83
C SER A 54 -14.65 14.47 -4.95
N GLY A 55 -14.54 13.14 -4.81
CA GLY A 55 -15.10 12.18 -5.77
C GLY A 55 -14.12 11.77 -6.87
N GLU A 56 -12.83 12.13 -6.77
CA GLU A 56 -11.85 11.62 -7.72
C GLU A 56 -11.72 10.11 -7.61
N LYS A 57 -11.65 9.42 -8.75
CA LYS A 57 -11.56 7.95 -8.78
C LYS A 57 -10.24 7.48 -8.16
N GLU A 58 -10.31 6.48 -7.29
CA GLU A 58 -9.14 5.87 -6.61
C GLU A 58 -8.00 5.54 -7.58
N LYS A 59 -8.31 5.03 -8.77
CA LYS A 59 -7.30 4.70 -9.80
C LYS A 59 -6.44 5.89 -10.24
N ASN A 60 -6.93 7.12 -10.11
CA ASN A 60 -6.18 8.33 -10.45
C ASN A 60 -5.31 8.81 -9.28
N VAL A 61 -5.72 8.51 -8.04
CA VAL A 61 -4.99 8.86 -6.81
C VAL A 61 -3.91 7.83 -6.48
N LEU A 62 -4.13 6.57 -6.86
CA LEU A 62 -3.24 5.44 -6.56
C LEU A 62 -1.76 5.69 -6.97
N PRO A 63 -1.43 6.20 -8.17
CA PRO A 63 -0.02 6.43 -8.53
C PRO A 63 0.68 7.40 -7.58
N ASP A 64 0.04 8.52 -7.23
CA ASP A 64 0.56 9.50 -6.27
C ASP A 64 0.71 8.87 -4.88
N ALA A 65 -0.30 8.13 -4.41
CA ALA A 65 -0.27 7.47 -3.10
C ALA A 65 0.89 6.45 -3.00
N PHE A 66 1.10 5.66 -4.04
CA PHE A 66 2.17 4.65 -4.06
C PHE A 66 3.55 5.27 -4.17
N ALA A 67 3.71 6.34 -4.98
CA ALA A 67 4.97 7.08 -5.06
C ALA A 67 5.32 7.74 -3.72
N LEU A 68 4.33 8.32 -3.03
CA LEU A 68 4.49 8.92 -1.71
C LEU A 68 4.91 7.90 -0.64
N VAL A 69 4.25 6.72 -0.59
CA VAL A 69 4.62 5.63 0.32
C VAL A 69 6.03 5.10 0.03
N ARG A 70 6.40 4.98 -1.25
CA ARG A 70 7.74 4.56 -1.66
C ARG A 70 8.81 5.52 -1.11
N GLU A 71 8.64 6.82 -1.27
CA GLU A 71 9.58 7.82 -0.74
C GLU A 71 9.60 7.81 0.79
N ALA A 72 8.44 7.76 1.44
CA ALA A 72 8.34 7.66 2.89
C ALA A 72 9.07 6.42 3.43
N SER A 73 8.95 5.27 2.75
CA SER A 73 9.64 4.04 3.17
C SER A 73 11.16 4.13 3.01
N ILE A 74 11.66 4.83 1.99
CA ILE A 74 13.08 5.11 1.83
C ILE A 74 13.60 5.93 3.02
N ARG A 75 12.89 7.02 3.36
CA ARG A 75 13.32 7.94 4.44
C ARG A 75 13.22 7.37 5.84
N THR A 76 12.25 6.49 6.09
CA THR A 76 11.98 5.98 7.44
C THR A 76 12.67 4.67 7.76
N ILE A 77 12.63 3.72 6.83
CA ILE A 77 13.11 2.35 7.03
C ILE A 77 14.19 1.93 6.04
N GLY A 78 14.63 2.82 5.14
CA GLY A 78 15.69 2.56 4.16
C GLY A 78 15.30 1.58 3.05
N LEU A 79 14.02 1.31 2.84
CA LEU A 79 13.54 0.34 1.87
C LEU A 79 12.76 1.00 0.74
N ARG A 80 13.21 0.78 -0.52
CA ARG A 80 12.51 1.22 -1.72
C ARG A 80 11.70 0.06 -2.31
N HIS A 81 10.41 0.27 -2.57
CA HIS A 81 9.59 -0.72 -3.27
C HIS A 81 10.09 -0.96 -4.69
N PHE A 82 10.28 -2.23 -5.05
CA PHE A 82 10.55 -2.65 -6.44
C PHE A 82 9.25 -2.61 -7.27
N ASN A 83 9.40 -2.57 -8.60
CA ASN A 83 8.24 -2.53 -9.50
C ASN A 83 7.27 -3.71 -9.30
N VAL A 84 7.79 -4.92 -9.08
CA VAL A 84 6.97 -6.11 -8.78
C VAL A 84 6.18 -5.96 -7.48
N GLN A 85 6.74 -5.24 -6.49
CA GLN A 85 6.07 -4.96 -5.24
C GLN A 85 4.96 -3.91 -5.40
N LEU A 86 5.12 -2.93 -6.30
CA LEU A 86 4.03 -2.02 -6.67
C LEU A 86 2.86 -2.78 -7.31
N ILE A 87 3.16 -3.75 -8.19
CA ILE A 87 2.14 -4.62 -8.78
C ILE A 87 1.42 -5.41 -7.68
N GLY A 88 2.17 -6.03 -6.76
CA GLY A 88 1.58 -6.72 -5.60
C GLY A 88 0.66 -5.83 -4.78
N GLY A 89 1.07 -4.58 -4.52
CA GLY A 89 0.23 -3.58 -3.85
C GLY A 89 -1.05 -3.26 -4.60
N MET A 90 -1.00 -3.13 -5.94
CA MET A 90 -2.19 -2.91 -6.78
C MET A 90 -3.13 -4.11 -6.78
N VAL A 91 -2.60 -5.33 -6.84
CA VAL A 91 -3.38 -6.57 -6.74
C VAL A 91 -4.14 -6.62 -5.42
N LEU A 92 -3.45 -6.35 -4.29
CA LEU A 92 -4.08 -6.30 -2.97
C LEU A 92 -5.13 -5.19 -2.88
N ASN A 93 -4.83 -4.01 -3.41
CA ASN A 93 -5.76 -2.89 -3.41
C ASN A 93 -7.07 -3.20 -4.16
N ASN A 94 -6.99 -4.02 -5.19
CA ASN A 94 -8.15 -4.49 -5.96
C ASN A 94 -8.91 -5.66 -5.29
N GLY A 95 -8.55 -6.03 -4.06
CA GLY A 95 -9.19 -7.12 -3.32
C GLY A 95 -8.84 -8.51 -3.85
N GLN A 96 -7.75 -8.62 -4.59
CA GLN A 96 -7.25 -9.88 -5.15
C GLN A 96 -6.14 -10.46 -4.27
N ILE A 97 -5.81 -11.73 -4.49
CA ILE A 97 -4.70 -12.42 -3.81
C ILE A 97 -3.41 -12.17 -4.57
N ALA A 98 -2.42 -11.59 -3.89
CA ALA A 98 -1.05 -11.45 -4.41
C ALA A 98 -0.21 -12.61 -3.87
N GLU A 99 0.08 -13.59 -4.72
CA GLU A 99 1.02 -14.66 -4.41
C GLU A 99 2.46 -14.14 -4.59
N MET A 100 3.24 -14.20 -3.53
CA MET A 100 4.65 -13.79 -3.52
C MET A 100 5.47 -14.82 -2.75
N LYS A 101 6.66 -15.15 -3.25
CA LYS A 101 7.57 -16.09 -2.59
C LYS A 101 8.06 -15.55 -1.25
N THR A 102 8.49 -16.47 -0.39
CA THR A 102 9.14 -16.10 0.89
C THR A 102 10.39 -15.24 0.60
N GLY A 103 10.54 -14.14 1.36
CA GLY A 103 11.64 -13.20 1.17
C GLY A 103 11.37 -12.06 0.16
N GLU A 104 10.28 -12.08 -0.61
CA GLU A 104 9.98 -11.03 -1.60
C GLU A 104 9.38 -9.73 -1.01
N GLY A 105 9.35 -9.61 0.31
CA GLY A 105 8.98 -8.36 0.99
C GLY A 105 7.47 -8.13 1.10
N LYS A 106 6.65 -9.17 1.29
CA LYS A 106 5.19 -9.07 1.47
C LYS A 106 4.78 -8.00 2.49
N THR A 107 5.51 -7.88 3.61
CA THR A 107 5.27 -6.89 4.65
C THR A 107 5.39 -5.46 4.13
N LEU A 108 6.40 -5.21 3.29
CA LEU A 108 6.60 -3.91 2.66
C LEU A 108 5.51 -3.62 1.61
N VAL A 109 5.13 -4.62 0.81
CA VAL A 109 4.04 -4.51 -0.20
C VAL A 109 2.72 -4.09 0.44
N ALA A 110 2.41 -4.62 1.62
CA ALA A 110 1.19 -4.28 2.35
C ALA A 110 1.05 -2.78 2.63
N THR A 111 2.17 -2.07 2.81
CA THR A 111 2.15 -0.64 3.14
C THR A 111 1.44 0.19 2.08
N LEU A 112 1.57 -0.17 0.81
CA LEU A 112 0.99 0.53 -0.33
C LEU A 112 -0.54 0.51 -0.29
N ALA A 113 -1.13 -0.69 -0.24
CA ALA A 113 -2.59 -0.86 -0.23
C ALA A 113 -3.22 -0.32 1.06
N LEU A 114 -2.58 -0.57 2.21
CA LEU A 114 -3.09 -0.09 3.50
C LEU A 114 -3.10 1.44 3.59
N TYR A 115 -2.04 2.10 3.11
CA TYR A 115 -2.00 3.55 3.07
C TYR A 115 -3.15 4.11 2.23
N LEU A 116 -3.33 3.61 0.99
CA LEU A 116 -4.39 4.08 0.10
C LEU A 116 -5.78 3.86 0.71
N LYS A 117 -6.04 2.71 1.36
CA LYS A 117 -7.30 2.45 2.06
C LYS A 117 -7.48 3.34 3.30
N ALA A 118 -6.41 3.68 4.01
CA ALA A 118 -6.48 4.57 5.17
C ALA A 118 -6.87 6.00 4.80
N LEU A 119 -6.61 6.45 3.55
CA LEU A 119 -7.02 7.77 3.07
C LEU A 119 -8.53 7.99 3.11
N TYR A 120 -9.35 6.94 3.04
CA TYR A 120 -10.80 7.04 3.16
C TYR A 120 -11.29 7.39 4.59
N GLY A 121 -10.40 7.42 5.58
CA GLY A 121 -10.76 7.74 6.97
C GLY A 121 -11.51 6.65 7.73
N LYS A 122 -11.83 5.52 7.08
CA LYS A 122 -12.57 4.40 7.70
C LYS A 122 -11.68 3.43 8.46
N GLY A 123 -10.36 3.65 8.42
CA GLY A 123 -9.35 2.71 8.94
C GLY A 123 -9.02 1.61 7.95
N ALA A 124 -7.80 1.10 8.05
CA ALA A 124 -7.34 -0.06 7.29
C ALA A 124 -6.72 -1.08 8.27
N HIS A 125 -6.93 -2.37 8.01
CA HIS A 125 -6.53 -3.46 8.90
C HIS A 125 -5.55 -4.38 8.21
N LEU A 126 -4.49 -4.74 8.92
CA LEU A 126 -3.58 -5.82 8.54
C LEU A 126 -3.73 -6.96 9.55
N ILE A 127 -4.08 -8.14 9.05
CA ILE A 127 -4.21 -9.36 9.86
C ILE A 127 -2.98 -10.23 9.57
N THR A 128 -2.31 -10.67 10.63
CA THR A 128 -1.17 -11.59 10.56
C THR A 128 -1.52 -12.91 11.22
N VAL A 129 -0.71 -13.93 10.96
CA VAL A 129 -0.96 -15.30 11.49
C VAL A 129 -0.80 -15.39 13.01
N ASN A 130 -0.06 -14.48 13.64
CA ASN A 130 0.13 -14.44 15.09
C ASN A 130 0.49 -13.04 15.60
N ASP A 131 0.43 -12.87 16.94
CA ASP A 131 0.67 -11.59 17.62
C ASP A 131 2.11 -11.12 17.53
N TYR A 132 3.08 -12.05 17.44
CA TYR A 132 4.48 -11.69 17.25
C TYR A 132 4.69 -10.95 15.93
N LEU A 133 4.18 -11.50 14.83
CA LEU A 133 4.27 -10.85 13.52
C LEU A 133 3.50 -9.52 13.49
N ALA A 134 2.31 -9.48 14.11
CA ALA A 134 1.53 -8.24 14.21
C ALA A 134 2.33 -7.14 14.93
N SER A 135 2.96 -7.47 16.07
CA SER A 135 3.79 -6.52 16.83
C SER A 135 5.02 -6.08 16.05
N ARG A 136 5.74 -7.04 15.44
CA ARG A 136 6.92 -6.76 14.63
C ARG A 136 6.59 -5.82 13.47
N ASP A 137 5.56 -6.15 12.70
CA ASP A 137 5.19 -5.43 11.49
C ASP A 137 4.61 -4.04 11.82
N ALA A 138 3.84 -3.91 12.90
CA ALA A 138 3.36 -2.63 13.40
C ALA A 138 4.51 -1.70 13.82
N LYS A 139 5.53 -2.23 14.49
CA LYS A 139 6.71 -1.44 14.90
C LYS A 139 7.58 -1.04 13.71
N TRP A 140 7.77 -1.94 12.76
CA TRP A 140 8.66 -1.72 11.63
C TRP A 140 7.99 -0.87 10.55
N MET A 141 6.89 -1.34 9.97
CA MET A 141 6.16 -0.61 8.90
C MET A 141 5.37 0.58 9.45
N GLY A 142 5.06 0.58 10.73
CA GLY A 142 4.36 1.69 11.41
C GLY A 142 5.06 3.03 11.24
N GLN A 143 6.40 3.03 11.14
CA GLN A 143 7.19 4.24 10.92
C GLN A 143 6.81 4.96 9.62
N VAL A 144 6.53 4.21 8.54
CA VAL A 144 6.11 4.76 7.25
C VAL A 144 4.78 5.51 7.39
N TYR A 145 3.81 4.90 8.05
CA TYR A 145 2.50 5.52 8.24
C TYR A 145 2.54 6.72 9.17
N GLN A 146 3.29 6.63 10.27
CA GLN A 146 3.46 7.72 11.22
C GLN A 146 4.15 8.92 10.57
N PHE A 147 5.16 8.67 9.75
CA PHE A 147 5.83 9.71 8.96
C PHE A 147 4.82 10.46 8.06
N LEU A 148 3.89 9.74 7.44
CA LEU A 148 2.82 10.29 6.61
C LEU A 148 1.62 10.83 7.41
N GLY A 149 1.71 10.94 8.73
CA GLY A 149 0.68 11.53 9.58
C GLY A 149 -0.48 10.60 9.94
N LEU A 150 -0.34 9.28 9.71
CA LEU A 150 -1.34 8.29 10.11
C LEU A 150 -1.01 7.71 11.49
N ILE A 151 -2.05 7.29 12.22
CA ILE A 151 -1.90 6.63 13.53
C ILE A 151 -1.95 5.12 13.33
N VAL A 152 -1.00 4.41 13.92
CA VAL A 152 -0.91 2.96 13.90
C VAL A 152 -1.23 2.43 15.28
N PHE A 153 -2.18 1.52 15.36
CA PHE A 153 -2.52 0.79 16.57
C PHE A 153 -2.19 -0.69 16.39
N TYR A 154 -1.64 -1.27 17.42
CA TYR A 154 -1.44 -2.70 17.58
C TYR A 154 -2.10 -3.14 18.89
N LYS A 155 -2.86 -4.23 18.86
CA LYS A 155 -3.46 -4.81 20.05
C LYS A 155 -3.40 -6.34 19.98
N TYR A 156 -3.05 -6.99 21.08
CA TYR A 156 -3.09 -8.45 21.22
C TYR A 156 -4.44 -8.99 20.76
N GLN A 157 -4.43 -10.02 19.93
CA GLN A 157 -5.62 -10.70 19.36
C GLN A 157 -6.50 -9.81 18.43
N ILE A 158 -6.01 -8.65 17.99
CA ILE A 158 -6.73 -7.78 17.07
C ILE A 158 -5.75 -7.34 15.95
N PRO A 159 -6.21 -7.23 14.68
CA PRO A 159 -5.38 -6.81 13.57
C PRO A 159 -4.71 -5.45 13.79
N ILE A 160 -3.57 -5.24 13.12
CA ILE A 160 -2.91 -3.93 13.06
C ILE A 160 -3.89 -2.93 12.46
N PHE A 161 -4.14 -1.84 13.17
CA PHE A 161 -5.11 -0.83 12.78
C PHE A 161 -4.39 0.46 12.36
N ILE A 162 -4.66 0.95 11.16
CA ILE A 162 -4.07 2.18 10.63
C ILE A 162 -5.17 3.22 10.49
N ARG A 163 -5.10 4.34 11.26
CA ARG A 163 -6.13 5.36 11.32
C ARG A 163 -5.57 6.77 11.50
N GLN A 164 -6.38 7.77 11.14
CA GLN A 164 -6.04 9.18 11.29
C GLN A 164 -6.63 9.87 12.54
N ASN A 165 -7.77 9.44 13.08
CA ASN A 165 -8.43 10.11 14.20
C ASN A 165 -9.04 9.15 15.22
N ARG A 166 -9.03 9.57 16.53
CA ARG A 166 -9.41 8.73 17.69
C ARG A 166 -10.92 8.50 17.89
N LYS A 167 -11.83 9.16 17.16
CA LYS A 167 -13.20 9.38 17.65
C LYS A 167 -14.30 8.41 17.19
N GLU A 168 -14.11 7.52 16.24
CA GLU A 168 -15.22 6.65 15.80
C GLU A 168 -14.77 5.21 15.45
N PHE A 169 -15.51 4.22 15.92
CA PHE A 169 -15.44 2.83 15.47
C PHE A 169 -16.56 2.56 14.49
N PRO A 170 -16.32 2.38 13.20
CA PRO A 170 -17.26 1.66 12.37
C PRO A 170 -16.62 0.48 11.62
N ASN A 171 -17.46 -0.45 11.29
CA ASN A 171 -17.38 -1.72 10.61
C ASN A 171 -16.10 -2.03 9.78
N LEU A 172 -15.55 -3.20 10.08
CA LEU A 172 -14.36 -3.82 9.54
C LEU A 172 -14.51 -4.24 8.07
N ALA A 173 -13.77 -3.62 7.16
CA ALA A 173 -13.47 -4.20 5.85
C ALA A 173 -11.99 -4.61 5.84
N GLY A 174 -11.71 -5.91 5.90
CA GLY A 174 -10.36 -6.45 6.03
C GLY A 174 -9.71 -6.81 4.69
N LEU A 175 -8.41 -6.51 4.56
CA LEU A 175 -7.54 -7.12 3.57
C LEU A 175 -7.03 -8.45 4.14
N ARG A 176 -7.18 -9.55 3.40
CA ARG A 176 -6.67 -10.87 3.80
C ARG A 176 -5.41 -11.19 3.01
N PHE A 177 -4.33 -11.55 3.72
CA PHE A 177 -3.19 -12.26 3.17
C PHE A 177 -3.37 -13.76 3.45
N ILE A 178 -3.06 -14.58 2.45
CA ILE A 178 -2.88 -16.03 2.61
C ILE A 178 -1.38 -16.27 2.44
N GLU A 179 -0.74 -16.88 3.45
CA GLU A 179 0.61 -17.41 3.39
C GLU A 179 0.62 -18.78 2.74
#